data_2f933ffa2c53cb1bbe92dc58c6bc15a8
#
_entry.id   2f933ffa2c53cb1bbe92dc58c6bc15a8
#
_cell.length_a   1.000
_cell.length_b   1.000
_cell.length_c   1.000
_cell.angle_alpha   90.00
_cell.angle_beta   90.00
_cell.angle_gamma   90.00
#
_symmetry.space_group_name_H-M   'P 1'
#
loop_
_entity.id
_entity.type
_entity.pdbx_description
1 polymer ?
#
loop_
_entity_poly.entity_id
_entity_poly.type
_entity_poly.pdbx_seq_one_letter_code
_entity_poly.pdbx_strand_id
1 'polypeptide(L)'
;MEILCMKTMKWIPWDNVLATGHARLDADHMILVDLFNQLATSIMERKGKVDCVNLLDKIVRHAKAHFEFEQQLMAEHRYPNTEQHTAEHVRLIAQAIKYIAKIEADSPGSHIPVIHFPEDWLTFHILAADRELADFLSTTDATAA
;
A
#
# COMPACT_ATOMS: atom_id res chain seq x y z
N MET A 1 -19.98 -11.68 17.80
CA MET A 1 -19.38 -11.84 16.47
C MET A 1 -18.93 -10.52 15.85
N GLU A 2 -19.75 -9.49 15.90
CA GLU A 2 -19.37 -8.15 15.39
C GLU A 2 -18.18 -7.55 16.15
N ILE A 3 -18.12 -7.74 17.47
CA ILE A 3 -17.03 -7.21 18.31
C ILE A 3 -15.68 -7.86 17.99
N LEU A 4 -15.68 -9.15 17.60
CA LEU A 4 -14.45 -9.84 17.22
C LEU A 4 -13.95 -9.38 15.84
N CYS A 5 -14.84 -9.11 14.90
CA CYS A 5 -14.49 -8.54 13.60
C CYS A 5 -13.92 -7.13 13.74
N MET A 6 -14.48 -6.31 14.62
CA MET A 6 -13.98 -4.97 14.91
C MET A 6 -12.59 -4.98 15.55
N LYS A 7 -12.26 -6.01 16.33
CA LYS A 7 -10.94 -6.15 16.95
C LYS A 7 -9.85 -6.58 15.98
N THR A 8 -10.21 -7.26 14.88
CA THR A 8 -9.24 -7.73 13.88
C THR A 8 -9.03 -6.75 12.75
N MET A 9 -9.97 -5.81 12.53
CA MET A 9 -9.84 -4.76 11.52
C MET A 9 -9.27 -3.50 12.17
N LYS A 10 -7.98 -3.33 12.06
CA LYS A 10 -7.31 -2.14 12.56
C LYS A 10 -7.40 -1.04 11.51
N TRP A 11 -7.94 0.11 11.90
CA TRP A 11 -7.71 1.34 11.18
C TRP A 11 -6.23 1.68 11.24
N ILE A 12 -5.68 2.09 10.12
CA ILE A 12 -4.28 2.47 10.05
C ILE A 12 -4.21 3.98 10.24
N PRO A 13 -3.75 4.46 11.40
CA PRO A 13 -3.53 5.88 11.57
C PRO A 13 -2.28 6.30 10.81
N TRP A 14 -2.34 7.44 10.15
CA TRP A 14 -1.12 8.07 9.68
C TRP A 14 -0.39 8.66 10.89
N ASP A 15 0.82 8.21 11.12
CA ASP A 15 1.66 8.73 12.19
C ASP A 15 3.12 8.79 11.74
N ASN A 16 4.00 9.26 12.63
CA ASN A 16 5.42 9.40 12.32
C ASN A 16 6.12 8.07 12.04
N VAL A 17 5.53 6.94 12.43
CA VAL A 17 6.08 5.62 12.14
C VAL A 17 6.04 5.33 10.65
N LEU A 18 4.99 5.77 9.95
CA LEU A 18 4.85 5.57 8.50
C LEU A 18 5.57 6.64 7.68
N ALA A 19 5.94 7.77 8.28
CA ALA A 19 6.61 8.85 7.56
C ALA A 19 8.02 8.44 7.15
N THR A 20 8.37 8.67 5.87
CA THR A 20 9.70 8.39 5.32
C THR A 20 10.62 9.59 5.40
N GLY A 21 10.06 10.78 5.55
CA GLY A 21 10.78 12.05 5.48
C GLY A 21 10.84 12.66 4.08
N HIS A 22 10.40 11.93 3.06
CA HIS A 22 10.31 12.45 1.69
C HIS A 22 8.88 12.92 1.43
N ALA A 23 8.70 14.22 1.19
CA ALA A 23 7.38 14.86 1.13
C ALA A 23 6.44 14.22 0.10
N ARG A 24 6.93 13.93 -1.11
CA ARG A 24 6.11 13.33 -2.17
C ARG A 24 5.75 11.89 -1.87
N LEU A 25 6.69 11.09 -1.38
CA LEU A 25 6.41 9.70 -1.00
C LEU A 25 5.39 9.66 0.13
N ASP A 26 5.55 10.53 1.13
CA ASP A 26 4.63 10.59 2.27
C ASP A 26 3.22 11.01 1.84
N ALA A 27 3.10 11.97 0.92
CA ALA A 27 1.81 12.40 0.40
C ALA A 27 1.08 11.25 -0.31
N ASP A 28 1.79 10.48 -1.14
CA ASP A 28 1.23 9.32 -1.84
C ASP A 28 0.84 8.22 -0.86
N HIS A 29 1.65 7.99 0.17
CA HIS A 29 1.36 6.99 1.21
C HIS A 29 0.12 7.36 2.03
N MET A 30 -0.08 8.65 2.32
CA MET A 30 -1.28 9.12 3.02
C MET A 30 -2.56 8.81 2.25
N ILE A 31 -2.53 8.97 0.93
CA ILE A 31 -3.66 8.61 0.07
C ILE A 31 -3.93 7.12 0.12
N LEU A 32 -2.89 6.28 0.07
CA LEU A 32 -3.03 4.83 0.19
C LEU A 32 -3.62 4.43 1.53
N VAL A 33 -3.13 5.01 2.63
CA VAL A 33 -3.67 4.76 3.97
C VAL A 33 -5.16 5.09 4.03
N ASP A 34 -5.56 6.24 3.48
CA ASP A 34 -6.95 6.65 3.43
C ASP A 34 -7.81 5.65 2.66
N LEU A 35 -7.35 5.20 1.49
CA LEU A 35 -8.05 4.20 0.68
C LEU A 35 -8.19 2.86 1.40
N PHE A 36 -7.14 2.41 2.08
CA PHE A 36 -7.21 1.18 2.88
C PHE A 36 -8.18 1.31 4.03
N ASN A 37 -8.24 2.47 4.68
CA ASN A 37 -9.21 2.71 5.75
C ASN A 37 -10.64 2.74 5.22
N GLN A 38 -10.87 3.30 4.03
CA GLN A 38 -12.16 3.23 3.37
C GLN A 38 -12.57 1.79 3.07
N LEU A 39 -11.62 0.97 2.61
CA LEU A 39 -11.86 -0.45 2.34
C LEU A 39 -12.24 -1.18 3.64
N ALA A 40 -11.52 -0.94 4.73
CA ALA A 40 -11.83 -1.52 6.02
C ALA A 40 -13.25 -1.15 6.48
N THR A 41 -13.62 0.12 6.33
CA THR A 41 -14.98 0.60 6.66
C THR A 41 -16.04 -0.12 5.82
N SER A 42 -15.79 -0.23 4.51
CA SER A 42 -16.71 -0.90 3.59
C SER A 42 -16.96 -2.36 3.98
N ILE A 43 -15.90 -3.07 4.39
CA ILE A 43 -16.00 -4.45 4.85
C ILE A 43 -16.78 -4.53 6.17
N MET A 44 -16.46 -3.64 7.12
CA MET A 44 -17.13 -3.60 8.43
C MET A 44 -18.61 -3.29 8.30
N GLU A 45 -18.98 -2.38 7.40
CA GLU A 45 -20.36 -1.99 7.15
C GLU A 45 -21.08 -2.94 6.20
N ARG A 46 -20.44 -3.99 5.74
CA ARG A 46 -20.99 -5.00 4.85
C ARG A 46 -21.60 -4.41 3.57
N LYS A 47 -20.89 -3.45 2.97
CA LYS A 47 -21.35 -2.76 1.76
C LYS A 47 -21.31 -3.62 0.49
N GLY A 48 -20.76 -4.83 0.57
CA GLY A 48 -20.79 -5.77 -0.53
C GLY A 48 -19.58 -5.71 -1.44
N LYS A 49 -19.56 -6.65 -2.40
CA LYS A 49 -18.37 -6.85 -3.24
C LYS A 49 -18.09 -5.71 -4.21
N VAL A 50 -19.13 -5.05 -4.74
CA VAL A 50 -18.94 -3.95 -5.71
C VAL A 50 -18.15 -2.81 -5.09
N ASP A 51 -18.51 -2.41 -3.88
CA ASP A 51 -17.80 -1.34 -3.17
C ASP A 51 -16.37 -1.73 -2.84
N CYS A 52 -16.16 -2.97 -2.39
CA CYS A 52 -14.82 -3.48 -2.09
C CYS A 52 -13.94 -3.54 -3.34
N VAL A 53 -14.46 -4.04 -4.45
CA VAL A 53 -13.73 -4.12 -5.72
C VAL A 53 -13.39 -2.73 -6.23
N ASN A 54 -14.33 -1.79 -6.18
CA ASN A 54 -14.09 -0.42 -6.60
C ASN A 54 -12.97 0.26 -5.80
N LEU A 55 -12.94 0.04 -4.49
CA LEU A 55 -11.87 0.56 -3.64
C LEU A 55 -10.52 -0.09 -3.93
N LEU A 56 -10.50 -1.41 -4.12
CA LEU A 56 -9.27 -2.13 -4.50
C LEU A 56 -8.75 -1.65 -5.86
N ASP A 57 -9.64 -1.40 -6.82
CA ASP A 57 -9.24 -0.84 -8.12
C ASP A 57 -8.60 0.54 -7.96
N LYS A 58 -9.15 1.38 -7.08
CA LYS A 58 -8.55 2.69 -6.78
C LYS A 58 -7.18 2.55 -6.15
N ILE A 59 -7.03 1.62 -5.22
CA ILE A 59 -5.75 1.32 -4.56
C ILE A 59 -4.72 0.89 -5.61
N VAL A 60 -5.08 -0.03 -6.50
CA VAL A 60 -4.18 -0.51 -7.55
C VAL A 60 -3.75 0.62 -8.48
N ARG A 61 -4.70 1.45 -8.92
CA ARG A 61 -4.39 2.57 -9.82
C ARG A 61 -3.45 3.58 -9.17
N HIS A 62 -3.74 3.93 -7.93
CA HIS A 62 -2.90 4.88 -7.19
C HIS A 62 -1.51 4.28 -6.93
N ALA A 63 -1.46 3.00 -6.54
CA ALA A 63 -0.21 2.31 -6.29
C ALA A 63 0.66 2.22 -7.54
N LYS A 64 0.07 1.90 -8.69
CA LYS A 64 0.82 1.85 -9.96
C LYS A 64 1.47 3.18 -10.30
N ALA A 65 0.74 4.27 -10.18
CA ALA A 65 1.27 5.61 -10.43
C ALA A 65 2.39 5.97 -9.45
N HIS A 66 2.20 5.63 -8.18
CA HIS A 66 3.19 5.85 -7.14
C HIS A 66 4.47 5.00 -7.38
N PHE A 67 4.31 3.74 -7.74
CA PHE A 67 5.44 2.85 -8.02
C PHE A 67 6.22 3.31 -9.26
N GLU A 68 5.55 3.81 -10.29
CA GLU A 68 6.22 4.42 -11.44
C GLU A 68 7.06 5.62 -11.03
N PHE A 69 6.51 6.47 -10.17
CA PHE A 69 7.25 7.62 -9.66
C PHE A 69 8.50 7.19 -8.90
N GLU A 70 8.38 6.19 -8.02
CA GLU A 70 9.54 5.65 -7.30
C GLU A 70 10.58 5.05 -8.26
N GLN A 71 10.14 4.33 -9.28
CA GLN A 71 11.03 3.73 -10.27
C GLN A 71 11.82 4.80 -11.03
N GLN A 72 11.19 5.92 -11.35
CA GLN A 72 11.90 7.06 -11.95
C GLN A 72 12.95 7.65 -11.00
N LEU A 73 12.59 7.83 -9.74
CA LEU A 73 13.53 8.29 -8.73
C LEU A 73 14.73 7.36 -8.58
N MET A 74 14.45 6.06 -8.53
CA MET A 74 15.51 5.05 -8.39
C MET A 74 16.45 5.05 -9.60
N ALA A 75 15.92 5.20 -10.80
CA ALA A 75 16.71 5.26 -12.03
C ALA A 75 17.55 6.54 -12.07
N GLU A 76 16.97 7.69 -11.77
CA GLU A 76 17.64 8.99 -11.79
C GLU A 76 18.80 9.04 -10.79
N HIS A 77 18.62 8.45 -9.63
CA HIS A 77 19.59 8.48 -8.54
C HIS A 77 20.47 7.23 -8.46
N ARG A 78 20.32 6.29 -9.38
CA ARG A 78 21.08 5.03 -9.43
C ARG A 78 21.03 4.27 -8.11
N TYR A 79 19.81 4.12 -7.60
CA TYR A 79 19.58 3.43 -6.33
C TYR A 79 20.06 1.97 -6.38
N PRO A 80 20.92 1.52 -5.45
CA PRO A 80 21.50 0.18 -5.52
C PRO A 80 20.51 -0.97 -5.48
N ASN A 81 19.39 -0.80 -4.77
CA ASN A 81 18.40 -1.86 -4.59
C ASN A 81 17.20 -1.72 -5.53
N THR A 82 17.37 -1.10 -6.68
CA THR A 82 16.31 -0.86 -7.67
C THR A 82 15.62 -2.15 -8.10
N GLU A 83 16.37 -3.19 -8.41
CA GLU A 83 15.79 -4.46 -8.86
C GLU A 83 14.90 -5.10 -7.81
N GLN A 84 15.38 -5.15 -6.57
CA GLN A 84 14.64 -5.74 -5.45
C GLN A 84 13.37 -4.94 -5.14
N HIS A 85 13.48 -3.61 -5.13
CA HIS A 85 12.36 -2.73 -4.86
C HIS A 85 11.30 -2.84 -5.96
N THR A 86 11.72 -2.87 -7.22
CA THR A 86 10.81 -3.04 -8.37
C THR A 86 10.11 -4.41 -8.34
N ALA A 87 10.84 -5.47 -8.00
CA ALA A 87 10.26 -6.80 -7.85
C ALA A 87 9.18 -6.84 -6.77
N GLU A 88 9.40 -6.12 -5.67
CA GLU A 88 8.41 -5.98 -4.59
C GLU A 88 7.14 -5.28 -5.10
N HIS A 89 7.27 -4.23 -5.90
CA HIS A 89 6.13 -3.55 -6.51
C HIS A 89 5.29 -4.52 -7.37
N VAL A 90 5.95 -5.34 -8.18
CA VAL A 90 5.28 -6.34 -9.01
C VAL A 90 4.52 -7.33 -8.15
N ARG A 91 5.14 -7.80 -7.07
CA ARG A 91 4.51 -8.74 -6.13
C ARG A 91 3.26 -8.14 -5.48
N LEU A 92 3.33 -6.90 -5.02
CA LEU A 92 2.21 -6.23 -4.35
C LEU A 92 1.03 -6.02 -5.29
N ILE A 93 1.27 -5.59 -6.52
CA ILE A 93 0.22 -5.41 -7.53
C ILE A 93 -0.44 -6.75 -7.86
N ALA A 94 0.37 -7.80 -8.07
CA ALA A 94 -0.16 -9.14 -8.35
C ALA A 94 -1.04 -9.65 -7.21
N GLN A 95 -0.64 -9.41 -5.97
CA GLN A 95 -1.43 -9.77 -4.79
C GLN A 95 -2.79 -9.06 -4.77
N ALA A 96 -2.80 -7.76 -5.06
CA ALA A 96 -4.03 -6.99 -5.11
C ALA A 96 -5.00 -7.50 -6.19
N ILE A 97 -4.49 -7.77 -7.38
CA ILE A 97 -5.27 -8.32 -8.49
C ILE A 97 -5.86 -9.68 -8.12
N LYS A 98 -5.10 -10.50 -7.44
CA LYS A 98 -5.57 -11.82 -6.97
C LYS A 98 -6.72 -11.67 -5.97
N TYR A 99 -6.66 -10.72 -5.06
CA TYR A 99 -7.75 -10.47 -4.12
C TYR A 99 -9.00 -9.95 -4.83
N ILE A 100 -8.85 -9.06 -5.80
CA ILE A 100 -9.97 -8.58 -6.61
C ILE A 100 -10.68 -9.77 -7.30
N ALA A 101 -9.92 -10.65 -7.93
CA ALA A 101 -10.46 -11.82 -8.60
C ALA A 101 -11.21 -12.75 -7.64
N LYS A 102 -10.68 -12.95 -6.43
CA LYS A 102 -11.34 -13.77 -5.40
C LYS A 102 -12.66 -13.17 -4.93
N ILE A 103 -12.71 -11.86 -4.75
CA ILE A 103 -13.92 -11.17 -4.32
C ILE A 103 -14.96 -11.19 -5.44
N GLU A 104 -14.57 -10.98 -6.70
CA GLU A 104 -15.46 -11.05 -7.86
C GLU A 104 -16.03 -12.45 -8.04
N ALA A 105 -15.26 -13.48 -7.75
CA ALA A 105 -15.72 -14.86 -7.81
C ALA A 105 -16.70 -15.23 -6.69
N ASP A 106 -16.87 -14.35 -5.69
CA ASP A 106 -17.78 -14.50 -4.56
C ASP A 106 -17.55 -15.79 -3.75
N SER A 107 -16.29 -16.20 -3.65
CA SER A 107 -15.88 -17.40 -2.91
C SER A 107 -16.08 -17.19 -1.40
N PRO A 108 -16.51 -18.24 -0.65
CA PRO A 108 -16.61 -18.13 0.81
C PRO A 108 -15.29 -17.71 1.44
N GLY A 109 -15.34 -16.72 2.33
CA GLY A 109 -14.15 -16.22 3.00
C GLY A 109 -13.22 -15.37 2.15
N SER A 110 -13.64 -14.96 0.96
CA SER A 110 -12.82 -14.18 0.04
C SER A 110 -12.39 -12.82 0.59
N HIS A 111 -13.14 -12.26 1.54
CA HIS A 111 -12.83 -10.98 2.18
C HIS A 111 -11.79 -11.10 3.29
N ILE A 112 -11.56 -12.30 3.84
CA ILE A 112 -10.66 -12.50 4.97
C ILE A 112 -9.21 -12.12 4.66
N PRO A 113 -8.62 -12.53 3.51
CA PRO A 113 -7.26 -12.10 3.17
C PRO A 113 -7.12 -10.60 2.99
N VAL A 114 -8.20 -9.92 2.59
CA VAL A 114 -8.21 -8.46 2.36
C VAL A 114 -8.05 -7.69 3.68
N ILE A 115 -8.46 -8.28 4.80
CA ILE A 115 -8.32 -7.67 6.13
C ILE A 115 -6.83 -7.50 6.50
N HIS A 116 -5.98 -8.44 6.09
CA HIS A 116 -4.55 -8.43 6.37
C HIS A 116 -3.72 -7.74 5.28
N PHE A 117 -4.34 -7.42 4.15
CA PHE A 117 -3.70 -6.81 3.01
C PHE A 117 -2.99 -5.48 3.33
N PRO A 118 -3.58 -4.57 4.10
CA PRO A 118 -2.91 -3.31 4.44
C PRO A 118 -1.63 -3.48 5.24
N GLU A 119 -1.53 -4.51 6.09
CA GLU A 119 -0.31 -4.76 6.87
C GLU A 119 0.87 -5.07 5.97
N ASP A 120 0.68 -5.94 4.96
CA ASP A 120 1.74 -6.29 4.01
C ASP A 120 2.19 -5.06 3.21
N TRP A 121 1.24 -4.28 2.71
CA TRP A 121 1.53 -3.13 1.86
C TRP A 121 2.13 -1.97 2.62
N LEU A 122 1.51 -1.60 3.74
CA LEU A 122 1.86 -0.37 4.46
C LEU A 122 2.95 -0.63 5.49
N THR A 123 2.84 -1.71 6.26
CA THR A 123 3.80 -1.97 7.32
C THR A 123 5.13 -2.48 6.76
N PHE A 124 5.09 -3.52 5.93
CA PHE A 124 6.33 -4.14 5.46
C PHE A 124 6.97 -3.37 4.30
N HIS A 125 6.17 -2.91 3.35
CA HIS A 125 6.72 -2.21 2.19
C HIS A 125 7.16 -0.78 2.54
N ILE A 126 6.26 0.03 3.10
CA ILE A 126 6.56 1.43 3.40
C ILE A 126 7.63 1.56 4.48
N LEU A 127 7.47 0.82 5.59
CA LEU A 127 8.42 0.93 6.70
C LEU A 127 9.82 0.39 6.36
N ALA A 128 9.91 -0.61 5.52
CA ALA A 128 11.20 -1.18 5.15
C ALA A 128 11.73 -0.59 3.84
N ALA A 129 11.08 -0.90 2.72
CA ALA A 129 11.61 -0.61 1.40
C ALA A 129 11.57 0.88 1.05
N ASP A 130 10.46 1.55 1.30
CA ASP A 130 10.30 2.96 0.92
C ASP A 130 11.10 3.88 1.83
N ARG A 131 11.22 3.54 3.11
CA ARG A 131 12.06 4.30 4.04
C ARG A 131 13.54 4.19 3.64
N GLU A 132 13.98 3.00 3.26
CA GLU A 132 15.34 2.78 2.76
C GLU A 132 15.63 3.65 1.52
N LEU A 133 14.68 3.70 0.58
CA LEU A 133 14.78 4.56 -0.60
C LEU A 133 14.82 6.04 -0.20
N ALA A 134 13.94 6.48 0.69
CA ALA A 134 13.91 7.87 1.15
C ALA A 134 15.21 8.28 1.85
N ASP A 135 15.76 7.41 2.66
CA ASP A 135 17.05 7.65 3.34
C ASP A 135 18.18 7.79 2.32
N PHE A 136 18.21 6.95 1.30
CA PHE A 136 19.18 7.06 0.21
C PHE A 136 19.03 8.38 -0.55
N LEU A 137 17.82 8.78 -0.90
CA LEU A 137 17.56 10.04 -1.60
C LEU A 137 17.98 11.25 -0.77
N SER A 138 17.74 11.21 0.53
CA SER A 138 18.17 12.24 1.46
C SER A 138 19.70 12.41 1.45
N THR A 139 20.43 11.32 1.40
CA THR A 139 21.89 11.32 1.35
C THR A 139 22.40 11.90 0.04
N THR A 140 21.79 11.55 -1.09
CA THR A 140 22.18 12.08 -2.41
C THR A 140 21.88 13.58 -2.53
N ASP A 141 20.75 14.03 -2.01
CA ASP A 141 20.40 15.46 -2.01
C ASP A 141 21.38 16.26 -1.16
N ALA A 142 21.80 15.73 -0.02
CA ALA A 142 22.82 16.36 0.82
C ALA A 142 24.18 16.46 0.13
N THR A 143 24.54 15.49 -0.72
CA THR A 143 25.80 15.52 -1.48
C THR A 143 25.70 16.37 -2.74
N ALA A 144 24.49 16.61 -3.27
CA ALA A 144 24.24 17.47 -4.41
C ALA A 144 24.26 18.97 -4.03
N ALA A 145 24.10 19.28 -2.76
CA ALA A 145 24.17 20.64 -2.23
C ALA A 145 25.62 20.98 -1.87
#